data_18f44c5b16378ef8fc9d8a43c42dade6
#
_entry.id   18f44c5b16378ef8fc9d8a43c42dade6
#
_cell.length_a   1.000
_cell.length_b   1.000
_cell.length_c   1.000
_cell.angle_alpha   90.00
_cell.angle_beta   90.00
_cell.angle_gamma   90.00
#
_symmetry.space_group_name_H-M   'P 1'
#
loop_
_entity.id
_entity.type
_entity.pdbx_description
1 polymer ?
#
loop_
_entity_poly.entity_id
_entity_poly.type
_entity_poly.pdbx_seq_one_letter_code
_entity_poly.pdbx_strand_id
1 'polypeptide(L)'
;ILKSFLEFNPIRGIDNYIEAKDYNSNHGEDKRLKVTFEKPTSLAEEFAADGNPIGFFEKLEADRRSQGIGVNGYEGNAVFVFCENEREIDTAKKALSKNSLDRVVIAIPKTPIIVFDAVFTLKALDSQMFKKQAETFSPLERSQEKEIRDDAMLVLKKARQSYLNNSKVNWFGKNGVEISVQENKSFDVANKVMEGLFGNARNSFSHTEFNKSHMKLSSQKVAVFKEAGNILCDTSQNIRVNWAWPDNRGGTKYLRKCFVDQQVLRILETEGDARILEPEKDTSKFKLAMPSYAQLIEDLAELEGKGPVNLNKFIETYSENFGQGEIAITLMLLLSRRFYGDSLRFKKEPGNLIDIQFADYKEMLDIVQGKSPSAVVLFEPVSKENQAYFAKIAQLFTNEPAPAGKVYSISEAYIALTTWWDRLPVISRSLEFYTEEYRPYAELMSQAKTKDPFNFINKELLEILSIEPGEILDKIKLMSLGIRLKAFKANGDAIESRVNAQILEGIAEIFEASSELDVDIQDALRDWYNGLSNTQKDAMGSYHNNDSRPLVKYNSYANIKGLLYARLP
;
A
#
# COMPACT_ATOMS: atom_id res chain seq x y z
N ILE A 1 9.93 11.05 42.53
CA ILE A 1 10.86 9.98 42.97
C ILE A 1 10.65 8.76 42.06
N LEU A 2 9.44 8.23 41.98
CA LEU A 2 9.15 7.06 41.13
C LEU A 2 9.37 7.31 39.65
N LYS A 3 9.00 8.50 39.15
CA LYS A 3 9.24 8.90 37.75
C LYS A 3 10.74 8.92 37.42
N SER A 4 11.58 9.38 38.36
CA SER A 4 13.03 9.31 38.21
C SER A 4 13.58 7.89 38.33
N PHE A 5 12.90 6.99 39.04
CA PHE A 5 13.26 5.57 39.10
C PHE A 5 12.97 4.82 37.80
N LEU A 6 11.93 5.20 37.10
CA LEU A 6 11.56 4.64 35.78
C LEU A 6 12.45 5.19 34.67
N GLU A 7 12.87 6.48 34.77
CA GLU A 7 13.86 7.09 33.89
C GLU A 7 15.27 6.53 34.15
N PHE A 8 15.53 6.09 35.37
CA PHE A 8 16.71 5.38 35.77
C PHE A 8 16.52 3.89 35.41
N ASN A 9 16.92 3.51 34.24
CA ASN A 9 16.88 2.11 33.80
C ASN A 9 18.16 1.38 34.26
N PRO A 10 18.31 1.06 35.56
CA PRO A 10 19.51 0.45 36.09
C PRO A 10 19.60 -1.03 35.71
N ILE A 11 18.54 -1.59 35.14
CA ILE A 11 18.47 -3.00 34.79
C ILE A 11 18.48 -3.11 33.26
N ARG A 12 19.64 -2.89 32.66
CA ARG A 12 19.87 -3.21 31.25
C ARG A 12 19.49 -4.69 31.03
N GLY A 13 18.54 -4.93 30.12
CA GLY A 13 18.20 -6.28 29.67
C GLY A 13 16.90 -6.86 30.25
N ILE A 14 16.08 -6.11 31.00
CA ILE A 14 14.71 -6.53 31.29
C ILE A 14 13.78 -5.75 30.36
N ASP A 15 13.06 -6.48 29.53
CA ASP A 15 12.10 -5.90 28.60
C ASP A 15 11.08 -5.04 29.34
N ASN A 16 10.88 -3.81 28.86
CA ASN A 16 9.86 -2.90 29.41
C ASN A 16 8.45 -3.29 28.91
N TYR A 17 8.23 -4.55 28.63
CA TYR A 17 6.97 -5.07 28.11
C TYR A 17 6.72 -6.51 28.57
N ILE A 18 5.46 -6.91 28.50
CA ILE A 18 5.02 -8.29 28.61
C ILE A 18 4.49 -8.71 27.25
N GLU A 19 5.15 -9.69 26.66
CA GLU A 19 4.76 -10.22 25.35
C GLU A 19 3.61 -11.21 25.49
N ALA A 20 2.64 -11.17 24.60
CA ALA A 20 1.54 -12.13 24.52
C ALA A 20 2.00 -13.40 23.78
N LYS A 21 2.84 -14.20 24.41
CA LYS A 21 3.59 -15.31 23.77
C LYS A 21 2.72 -16.37 23.12
N ASP A 22 1.70 -16.86 23.85
CA ASP A 22 0.82 -17.91 23.33
C ASP A 22 -0.09 -17.33 22.24
N TYR A 23 -0.58 -16.09 22.44
CA TYR A 23 -1.33 -15.36 21.43
C TYR A 23 -0.50 -15.18 20.16
N ASN A 24 0.72 -14.64 20.28
CA ASN A 24 1.62 -14.43 19.14
C ASN A 24 1.97 -15.71 18.41
N SER A 25 2.15 -16.82 19.13
CA SER A 25 2.42 -18.14 18.53
C SER A 25 1.24 -18.66 17.71
N ASN A 26 0.02 -18.44 18.19
CA ASN A 26 -1.20 -18.90 17.53
C ASN A 26 -1.64 -17.99 16.38
N HIS A 27 -1.39 -16.67 16.49
CA HIS A 27 -1.87 -15.66 15.54
C HIS A 27 -0.76 -15.02 14.71
N GLY A 28 0.51 -15.35 14.97
CA GLY A 28 1.64 -14.85 14.22
C GLY A 28 1.94 -13.36 14.41
N GLU A 29 1.43 -12.76 15.47
CA GLU A 29 1.53 -11.34 15.74
C GLU A 29 2.54 -11.03 16.84
N ASP A 30 3.16 -9.85 16.78
CA ASP A 30 4.09 -9.34 17.77
C ASP A 30 3.35 -8.35 18.69
N LYS A 31 2.43 -8.87 19.52
CA LYS A 31 1.60 -8.09 20.44
C LYS A 31 2.16 -8.12 21.85
N ARG A 32 2.18 -6.97 22.52
CA ARG A 32 2.74 -6.80 23.86
C ARG A 32 2.12 -5.64 24.62
N LEU A 33 2.18 -5.73 25.94
CA LEU A 33 1.81 -4.67 26.85
C LEU A 33 3.07 -3.91 27.30
N LYS A 34 3.06 -2.59 27.23
CA LYS A 34 4.10 -1.75 27.82
C LYS A 34 4.00 -1.84 29.35
N VAL A 35 5.13 -2.05 30.00
CA VAL A 35 5.19 -2.07 31.48
C VAL A 35 5.44 -0.66 32.00
N THR A 36 4.61 -0.23 32.93
CA THR A 36 4.78 1.00 33.70
C THR A 36 4.56 0.73 35.18
N PHE A 37 5.05 1.64 36.01
CA PHE A 37 4.94 1.51 37.46
C PHE A 37 4.36 2.79 38.04
N GLU A 38 3.35 2.69 38.88
CA GLU A 38 2.68 3.83 39.48
C GLU A 38 2.51 3.68 41.00
N LYS A 39 2.27 4.80 41.69
CA LYS A 39 1.86 4.81 43.07
C LYS A 39 0.35 4.68 43.20
N PRO A 40 -0.17 4.16 44.32
CA PRO A 40 -1.61 4.08 44.59
C PRO A 40 -2.30 5.47 44.49
N THR A 41 -1.63 6.53 44.97
CA THR A 41 -2.14 7.91 44.91
C THR A 41 -2.17 8.46 43.49
N SER A 42 -1.12 8.25 42.70
CA SER A 42 -1.07 8.66 41.30
C SER A 42 -2.12 7.93 40.47
N LEU A 43 -2.32 6.64 40.71
CA LEU A 43 -3.37 5.86 40.06
C LEU A 43 -4.78 6.41 40.39
N ALA A 44 -5.01 6.78 41.65
CA ALA A 44 -6.28 7.35 42.09
C ALA A 44 -6.54 8.74 41.47
N GLU A 45 -5.50 9.55 41.29
CA GLU A 45 -5.57 10.85 40.59
C GLU A 45 -5.85 10.72 39.11
N GLU A 46 -5.18 9.82 38.41
CA GLU A 46 -5.40 9.51 36.99
C GLU A 46 -6.83 9.06 36.69
N PHE A 47 -7.43 8.29 37.58
CA PHE A 47 -8.80 7.82 37.42
C PHE A 47 -9.86 8.77 38.03
N ALA A 48 -9.47 9.84 38.73
CA ALA A 48 -10.40 10.75 39.38
C ALA A 48 -11.08 11.75 38.46
N ALA A 49 -10.54 11.97 37.26
CA ALA A 49 -11.07 12.91 36.29
C ALA A 49 -12.18 12.26 35.45
N ASP A 50 -13.41 12.41 35.89
CA ASP A 50 -14.71 12.17 35.24
C ASP A 50 -14.68 11.39 33.88
N GLY A 51 -14.19 10.16 33.91
CA GLY A 51 -14.26 9.26 32.75
C GLY A 51 -13.28 9.55 31.61
N ASN A 52 -12.53 10.64 31.64
CA ASN A 52 -11.43 10.91 30.73
C ASN A 52 -10.09 10.66 31.45
N PRO A 53 -9.33 9.64 31.04
CA PRO A 53 -7.99 9.43 31.57
C PRO A 53 -7.09 10.59 31.14
N ILE A 54 -6.70 11.43 32.10
CA ILE A 54 -5.85 12.60 31.84
C ILE A 54 -4.38 12.17 31.84
N GLY A 55 -3.63 12.64 30.87
CA GLY A 55 -2.17 12.65 30.87
C GLY A 55 -1.50 11.39 30.40
N PHE A 56 -1.28 10.40 31.26
CA PHE A 56 -0.51 9.19 30.92
C PHE A 56 -1.25 8.28 29.95
N PHE A 57 -2.53 8.01 30.19
CA PHE A 57 -3.35 7.15 29.35
C PHE A 57 -3.75 7.80 28.04
N GLU A 58 -4.04 9.11 28.04
CA GLU A 58 -4.23 9.88 26.79
C GLU A 58 -2.98 9.85 25.94
N LYS A 59 -1.81 10.01 26.55
CA LYS A 59 -0.54 9.94 25.85
C LYS A 59 -0.31 8.54 25.25
N LEU A 60 -0.65 7.48 25.96
CA LEU A 60 -0.53 6.10 25.46
C LEU A 60 -1.42 5.88 24.23
N GLU A 61 -2.67 6.34 24.28
CA GLU A 61 -3.60 6.26 23.15
C GLU A 61 -3.18 7.18 21.99
N ALA A 62 -2.73 8.38 22.28
CA ALA A 62 -2.21 9.30 21.29
C ALA A 62 -0.95 8.74 20.62
N ASP A 63 -0.02 8.17 21.39
CA ASP A 63 1.18 7.52 20.85
C ASP A 63 0.81 6.30 20.00
N ARG A 64 -0.18 5.50 20.41
CA ARG A 64 -0.68 4.35 19.65
C ARG A 64 -1.31 4.78 18.32
N ARG A 65 -2.08 5.86 18.32
CA ARG A 65 -2.75 6.39 17.12
C ARG A 65 -1.81 7.14 16.18
N SER A 66 -0.88 7.92 16.73
CA SER A 66 0.01 8.78 15.94
C SER A 66 1.11 8.01 15.20
N GLN A 67 1.47 6.83 15.66
CA GLN A 67 2.57 6.04 15.11
C GLN A 67 2.11 4.95 14.12
N GLY A 68 0.82 4.91 13.82
CA GLY A 68 0.22 3.91 12.94
C GLY A 68 0.05 2.54 13.61
N ILE A 69 -0.66 1.67 12.93
CA ILE A 69 -1.02 0.34 13.41
C ILE A 69 0.25 -0.48 13.66
N GLY A 70 0.54 -0.81 14.91
CA GLY A 70 1.63 -1.72 15.29
C GLY A 70 3.05 -1.17 15.22
N VAL A 71 3.26 0.11 14.94
CA VAL A 71 4.61 0.70 14.74
C VAL A 71 5.48 0.60 16.00
N ASN A 72 4.92 0.75 17.21
CA ASN A 72 5.67 0.58 18.45
C ASN A 72 5.52 -0.78 19.12
N GLY A 73 4.66 -1.63 18.60
CA GLY A 73 4.46 -2.97 19.13
C GLY A 73 3.87 -3.03 20.55
N TYR A 74 3.20 -1.97 21.01
CA TYR A 74 2.45 -1.97 22.25
C TYR A 74 0.97 -1.78 21.97
N GLU A 75 0.17 -2.75 22.35
CA GLU A 75 -1.27 -2.70 22.16
C GLU A 75 -2.01 -2.25 23.43
N GLY A 76 -1.31 -2.19 24.53
CA GLY A 76 -1.85 -1.76 25.80
C GLY A 76 -0.76 -1.54 26.84
N ASN A 77 -1.18 -1.31 28.06
CA ASN A 77 -0.31 -1.02 29.20
C ASN A 77 -0.58 -1.95 30.37
N ALA A 78 0.49 -2.50 30.94
CA ALA A 78 0.49 -3.22 32.21
C ALA A 78 1.05 -2.28 33.30
N VAL A 79 0.19 -1.77 34.16
CA VAL A 79 0.54 -0.86 35.23
C VAL A 79 0.79 -1.66 36.50
N PHE A 80 2.01 -1.66 36.99
CA PHE A 80 2.36 -2.22 38.27
C PHE A 80 2.26 -1.16 39.35
N VAL A 81 1.44 -1.41 40.36
CA VAL A 81 1.24 -0.46 41.46
C VAL A 81 2.15 -0.82 42.63
N PHE A 82 3.05 0.11 42.98
CA PHE A 82 3.93 -0.05 44.14
C PHE A 82 3.16 0.16 45.42
N CYS A 83 3.03 -0.89 46.18
CA CYS A 83 2.41 -0.86 47.52
C CYS A 83 3.42 -1.39 48.57
N GLU A 84 3.83 -0.54 49.47
CA GLU A 84 4.76 -0.87 50.56
C GLU A 84 4.08 -1.21 51.85
N ASN A 85 2.77 -1.00 51.96
CA ASN A 85 1.94 -1.32 53.11
C ASN A 85 0.52 -1.69 52.68
N GLU A 86 -0.24 -2.29 53.58
CA GLU A 86 -1.61 -2.76 53.33
C GLU A 86 -2.58 -1.62 52.98
N ARG A 87 -2.37 -0.39 53.53
CA ARG A 87 -3.23 0.78 53.23
C ARG A 87 -3.08 1.21 51.79
N GLU A 88 -1.88 1.10 51.22
CA GLU A 88 -1.62 1.37 49.84
C GLU A 88 -2.26 0.35 48.90
N ILE A 89 -2.25 -0.93 49.29
CA ILE A 89 -2.96 -1.98 48.57
C ILE A 89 -4.46 -1.67 48.52
N ASP A 90 -5.05 -1.29 49.65
CA ASP A 90 -6.47 -0.93 49.74
C ASP A 90 -6.80 0.33 48.93
N THR A 91 -5.90 1.33 48.94
CA THR A 91 -6.06 2.54 48.13
C THR A 91 -6.04 2.22 46.65
N ALA A 92 -5.11 1.39 46.19
CA ALA A 92 -5.04 0.94 44.82
C ALA A 92 -6.31 0.17 44.41
N LYS A 93 -6.77 -0.76 45.22
CA LYS A 93 -8.02 -1.52 44.95
C LYS A 93 -9.24 -0.61 44.82
N LYS A 94 -9.37 0.41 45.65
CA LYS A 94 -10.48 1.38 45.56
C LYS A 94 -10.46 2.19 44.26
N ALA A 95 -9.28 2.47 43.70
CA ALA A 95 -9.14 3.18 42.44
C ALA A 95 -9.54 2.35 41.21
N LEU A 96 -9.50 1.03 41.30
CA LEU A 96 -9.74 0.12 40.16
C LEU A 96 -11.12 0.27 39.51
N SER A 97 -12.16 0.57 40.28
CA SER A 97 -13.52 0.71 39.76
C SER A 97 -13.68 1.86 38.76
N LYS A 98 -12.73 2.79 38.74
CA LYS A 98 -12.71 3.94 37.87
C LYS A 98 -11.93 3.70 36.54
N ASN A 99 -11.28 2.54 36.38
CA ASN A 99 -10.60 2.19 35.15
C ASN A 99 -11.62 1.88 34.04
N SER A 100 -11.83 2.78 33.11
CA SER A 100 -12.73 2.61 31.97
C SER A 100 -12.05 2.06 30.72
N LEU A 101 -10.74 1.78 30.75
CA LEU A 101 -9.90 1.47 29.60
C LEU A 101 -9.73 -0.03 29.37
N ASP A 102 -10.05 -0.50 28.17
CA ASP A 102 -9.91 -1.91 27.78
C ASP A 102 -8.45 -2.33 27.57
N ARG A 103 -7.56 -1.37 27.28
CA ARG A 103 -6.14 -1.61 26.96
C ARG A 103 -5.20 -1.43 28.14
N VAL A 104 -5.74 -1.22 29.34
CA VAL A 104 -4.97 -1.01 30.57
C VAL A 104 -5.30 -2.10 31.56
N VAL A 105 -4.28 -2.82 32.01
CA VAL A 105 -4.37 -3.80 33.09
C VAL A 105 -3.49 -3.40 34.25
N ILE A 106 -3.94 -3.64 35.45
CA ILE A 106 -3.34 -3.15 36.68
C ILE A 106 -2.94 -4.33 37.53
N ALA A 107 -1.67 -4.40 37.89
CA ALA A 107 -1.11 -5.40 38.82
C ALA A 107 -1.00 -4.80 40.21
N ILE A 108 -1.73 -5.37 41.17
CA ILE A 108 -1.64 -5.00 42.57
C ILE A 108 -0.99 -6.18 43.32
N PRO A 109 0.07 -5.95 44.12
CA PRO A 109 0.70 -7.02 44.89
C PRO A 109 -0.25 -7.58 45.96
N LYS A 110 -0.19 -8.91 46.19
CA LYS A 110 -0.97 -9.58 47.23
C LYS A 110 -0.48 -9.24 48.64
N THR A 111 0.82 -8.94 48.76
CA THR A 111 1.49 -8.52 49.99
C THR A 111 2.39 -7.34 49.70
N PRO A 112 2.65 -6.43 50.63
CA PRO A 112 3.52 -5.30 50.45
C PRO A 112 4.90 -5.66 49.91
N ILE A 113 5.42 -4.85 48.96
CA ILE A 113 6.75 -5.01 48.36
C ILE A 113 7.55 -3.75 48.64
N ILE A 114 8.53 -3.89 49.58
CA ILE A 114 9.33 -2.75 50.07
C ILE A 114 10.46 -2.45 49.10
N VAL A 115 10.50 -1.24 48.55
CA VAL A 115 11.50 -0.78 47.56
C VAL A 115 12.06 0.61 47.81
N PHE A 116 11.42 1.39 48.71
CA PHE A 116 11.78 2.81 48.88
C PHE A 116 13.21 3.01 49.35
N ASP A 117 13.68 2.26 50.29
CA ASP A 117 15.04 2.40 50.82
C ASP A 117 16.08 2.14 49.73
N ALA A 118 15.87 1.14 48.89
CA ALA A 118 16.74 0.86 47.74
C ALA A 118 16.71 2.01 46.72
N VAL A 119 15.51 2.56 46.44
CA VAL A 119 15.36 3.72 45.53
C VAL A 119 16.07 4.96 46.09
N PHE A 120 15.90 5.25 47.40
CA PHE A 120 16.55 6.37 48.04
C PHE A 120 18.07 6.22 48.02
N THR A 121 18.56 5.03 48.33
CA THR A 121 19.99 4.71 48.31
C THR A 121 20.58 5.00 46.94
N LEU A 122 19.98 4.47 45.87
CA LEU A 122 20.46 4.72 44.50
C LEU A 122 20.41 6.21 44.11
N LYS A 123 19.36 6.93 44.50
CA LYS A 123 19.27 8.36 44.28
C LYS A 123 20.34 9.15 45.04
N ALA A 124 20.61 8.79 46.25
CA ALA A 124 21.68 9.41 47.02
C ALA A 124 23.03 9.20 46.36
N LEU A 125 23.33 7.96 45.95
CA LEU A 125 24.57 7.63 45.23
C LEU A 125 24.70 8.33 43.87
N ASP A 126 23.59 8.61 43.22
CA ASP A 126 23.59 9.30 41.90
C ASP A 126 23.47 10.81 42.00
N SER A 127 23.35 11.37 43.19
CA SER A 127 23.31 12.82 43.41
C SER A 127 24.62 13.49 42.99
N GLN A 128 24.53 14.71 42.47
CA GLN A 128 25.73 15.47 42.09
C GLN A 128 26.69 15.71 43.27
N MET A 129 26.13 15.84 44.48
CA MET A 129 26.91 16.02 45.69
C MET A 129 27.74 14.78 46.01
N PHE A 130 27.11 13.60 45.94
CA PHE A 130 27.80 12.34 46.19
C PHE A 130 28.85 12.03 45.12
N LYS A 131 28.51 12.26 43.85
CA LYS A 131 29.47 12.09 42.73
C LYS A 131 30.71 12.91 42.88
N LYS A 132 30.61 14.17 43.33
CA LYS A 132 31.77 15.01 43.62
C LYS A 132 32.61 14.48 44.78
N GLN A 133 31.98 13.94 45.83
CA GLN A 133 32.69 13.31 46.94
C GLN A 133 33.35 11.98 46.50
N ALA A 134 32.71 11.21 45.66
CA ALA A 134 33.23 9.97 45.14
C ALA A 134 34.50 10.12 44.30
N GLU A 135 34.78 11.32 43.75
CA GLU A 135 36.04 11.60 43.05
C GLU A 135 37.24 11.44 43.97
N THR A 136 37.09 11.71 45.28
CA THR A 136 38.15 11.64 46.31
C THR A 136 38.21 10.29 47.03
N PHE A 137 37.35 9.36 46.70
CA PHE A 137 37.24 8.07 47.38
C PHE A 137 38.49 7.19 47.19
N SER A 138 38.94 6.61 48.31
CA SER A 138 39.92 5.53 48.30
C SER A 138 39.40 4.27 47.62
N PRO A 139 40.26 3.34 47.20
CA PRO A 139 39.85 2.07 46.64
C PRO A 139 38.86 1.27 47.53
N LEU A 140 38.99 1.36 48.85
CA LEU A 140 38.09 0.71 49.79
C LEU A 140 36.70 1.37 49.79
N GLU A 141 36.63 2.69 49.84
CA GLU A 141 35.35 3.42 49.76
C GLU A 141 34.61 3.19 48.46
N ARG A 142 35.32 3.12 47.33
CA ARG A 142 34.73 2.76 46.03
C ARG A 142 34.17 1.34 46.00
N SER A 143 34.85 0.39 46.69
CA SER A 143 34.34 -0.96 46.81
C SER A 143 33.08 -1.00 47.68
N GLN A 144 33.03 -0.23 48.76
CA GLN A 144 31.83 -0.12 49.63
C GLN A 144 30.66 0.57 48.90
N GLU A 145 30.91 1.63 48.15
CA GLU A 145 29.89 2.28 47.32
C GLU A 145 29.29 1.27 46.33
N LYS A 146 30.15 0.50 45.64
CA LYS A 146 29.71 -0.50 44.70
C LYS A 146 28.86 -1.58 45.36
N GLU A 147 29.25 -2.07 46.55
CA GLU A 147 28.49 -3.08 47.31
C GLU A 147 27.10 -2.54 47.68
N ILE A 148 27.02 -1.33 48.25
CA ILE A 148 25.75 -0.66 48.59
C ILE A 148 24.86 -0.50 47.34
N ARG A 149 25.45 -0.13 46.21
CA ARG A 149 24.74 0.01 44.93
C ARG A 149 24.22 -1.35 44.45
N ASP A 150 25.07 -2.36 44.45
CA ASP A 150 24.72 -3.71 44.00
C ASP A 150 23.60 -4.31 44.88
N ASP A 151 23.63 -4.10 46.21
CA ASP A 151 22.58 -4.53 47.14
C ASP A 151 21.24 -3.81 46.85
N ALA A 152 21.25 -2.50 46.68
CA ALA A 152 20.05 -1.75 46.36
C ALA A 152 19.47 -2.22 45.01
N MET A 153 20.34 -2.45 44.01
CA MET A 153 19.94 -3.00 42.72
C MET A 153 19.34 -4.40 42.83
N LEU A 154 19.89 -5.25 43.67
CA LEU A 154 19.37 -6.60 43.91
C LEU A 154 17.97 -6.56 44.52
N VAL A 155 17.70 -5.66 45.49
CA VAL A 155 16.36 -5.45 46.06
C VAL A 155 15.36 -5.07 44.95
N LEU A 156 15.70 -4.12 44.10
CA LEU A 156 14.83 -3.70 42.99
C LEU A 156 14.59 -4.82 41.97
N LYS A 157 15.63 -5.58 41.66
CA LYS A 157 15.50 -6.75 40.79
C LYS A 157 14.54 -7.81 41.35
N LYS A 158 14.64 -8.11 42.63
CA LYS A 158 13.73 -9.05 43.33
C LYS A 158 12.31 -8.51 43.36
N ALA A 159 12.12 -7.21 43.64
CA ALA A 159 10.81 -6.59 43.62
C ALA A 159 10.17 -6.69 42.21
N ARG A 160 10.90 -6.38 41.19
CA ARG A 160 10.42 -6.52 39.79
C ARG A 160 10.05 -7.97 39.46
N GLN A 161 10.87 -8.92 39.83
CA GLN A 161 10.56 -10.34 39.65
C GLN A 161 9.27 -10.74 40.39
N SER A 162 9.02 -10.15 41.57
CA SER A 162 7.78 -10.37 42.33
C SER A 162 6.57 -9.83 41.57
N TYR A 163 6.65 -8.65 40.91
CA TYR A 163 5.57 -8.11 40.09
C TYR A 163 5.30 -8.95 38.84
N LEU A 164 6.33 -9.53 38.23
CA LEU A 164 6.19 -10.41 37.08
C LEU A 164 5.73 -11.83 37.44
N ASN A 165 5.63 -12.16 38.72
CA ASN A 165 5.15 -13.44 39.17
C ASN A 165 3.66 -13.37 39.50
N ASN A 166 2.83 -13.99 38.68
CA ASN A 166 1.38 -13.99 38.81
C ASN A 166 0.88 -14.58 40.17
N SER A 167 1.69 -15.41 40.85
CA SER A 167 1.34 -15.89 42.17
C SER A 167 1.39 -14.80 43.26
N LYS A 168 2.14 -13.71 43.04
CA LYS A 168 2.36 -12.62 43.98
C LYS A 168 1.56 -11.35 43.72
N VAL A 169 0.88 -11.27 42.56
CA VAL A 169 0.05 -10.13 42.18
C VAL A 169 -1.34 -10.60 41.78
N ASN A 170 -2.32 -9.68 41.89
CA ASN A 170 -3.63 -9.82 41.27
C ASN A 170 -3.70 -8.85 40.09
N TRP A 171 -4.27 -9.30 38.99
CA TRP A 171 -4.45 -8.52 37.80
C TRP A 171 -5.89 -8.04 37.66
N PHE A 172 -6.07 -6.78 37.31
CA PHE A 172 -7.37 -6.14 37.15
C PHE A 172 -7.46 -5.42 35.84
N GLY A 173 -8.57 -5.61 35.16
CA GLY A 173 -8.89 -4.92 33.89
C GLY A 173 -9.87 -3.76 34.08
N LYS A 174 -10.65 -3.50 33.06
CA LYS A 174 -11.70 -2.48 33.02
C LYS A 174 -12.67 -2.65 34.18
N ASN A 175 -13.06 -1.53 34.80
CA ASN A 175 -13.97 -1.45 35.94
C ASN A 175 -13.53 -2.27 37.16
N GLY A 176 -12.25 -2.56 37.29
CA GLY A 176 -11.72 -3.35 38.40
C GLY A 176 -12.05 -4.84 38.37
N VAL A 177 -12.46 -5.35 37.21
CA VAL A 177 -12.71 -6.78 37.03
C VAL A 177 -11.41 -7.56 37.13
N GLU A 178 -11.35 -8.54 38.03
CA GLU A 178 -10.17 -9.36 38.19
C GLU A 178 -9.96 -10.30 37.00
N ILE A 179 -8.73 -10.31 36.49
CA ILE A 179 -8.31 -11.17 35.36
C ILE A 179 -7.64 -12.41 35.96
N SER A 180 -8.29 -13.56 35.82
CA SER A 180 -7.70 -14.84 36.21
C SER A 180 -6.56 -15.23 35.29
N VAL A 181 -5.33 -15.32 35.80
CA VAL A 181 -4.11 -15.66 35.08
C VAL A 181 -3.45 -16.93 35.63
N GLN A 182 -2.73 -17.64 34.75
CA GLN A 182 -1.97 -18.81 35.18
C GLN A 182 -0.75 -18.38 35.98
N GLU A 183 -0.58 -18.94 37.18
CA GLU A 183 0.46 -18.53 38.12
C GLU A 183 1.88 -18.66 37.54
N ASN A 184 2.13 -19.70 36.76
CA ASN A 184 3.45 -20.03 36.23
C ASN A 184 3.78 -19.35 34.89
N LYS A 185 2.87 -18.53 34.36
CA LYS A 185 3.05 -17.87 33.05
C LYS A 185 2.93 -16.36 33.19
N SER A 186 4.06 -15.66 33.35
CA SER A 186 4.09 -14.18 33.46
C SER A 186 3.44 -13.45 32.28
N PHE A 187 3.40 -14.09 31.11
CA PHE A 187 2.85 -13.56 29.87
C PHE A 187 1.34 -13.83 29.69
N ASP A 188 0.71 -14.61 30.57
CA ASP A 188 -0.70 -15.01 30.41
C ASP A 188 -1.66 -13.81 30.47
N VAL A 189 -1.33 -12.80 31.25
CA VAL A 189 -2.12 -11.55 31.29
C VAL A 189 -2.14 -10.86 29.92
N ALA A 190 -1.00 -10.81 29.23
CA ALA A 190 -0.94 -10.21 27.91
C ALA A 190 -1.74 -11.03 26.88
N ASN A 191 -1.66 -12.36 26.93
CA ASN A 191 -2.49 -13.22 26.10
C ASN A 191 -3.98 -12.92 26.26
N LYS A 192 -4.46 -12.84 27.51
CA LYS A 192 -5.87 -12.58 27.81
C LYS A 192 -6.33 -11.19 27.40
N VAL A 193 -5.47 -10.19 27.57
CA VAL A 193 -5.76 -8.84 27.10
C VAL A 193 -5.89 -8.82 25.57
N MET A 194 -4.97 -9.46 24.85
CA MET A 194 -5.02 -9.52 23.39
C MET A 194 -6.25 -10.31 22.90
N GLU A 195 -6.59 -11.42 23.54
CA GLU A 195 -7.82 -12.17 23.24
C GLU A 195 -9.09 -11.33 23.46
N GLY A 196 -9.10 -10.47 24.47
CA GLY A 196 -10.22 -9.57 24.75
C GLY A 196 -10.30 -8.39 23.79
N LEU A 197 -9.15 -7.79 23.44
CA LEU A 197 -9.07 -6.65 22.53
C LEU A 197 -9.40 -7.02 21.09
N PHE A 198 -8.90 -8.18 20.66
CA PHE A 198 -9.05 -8.66 19.30
C PHE A 198 -10.02 -9.84 19.27
N GLY A 199 -11.31 -9.56 19.50
CA GLY A 199 -12.34 -10.59 19.65
C GLY A 199 -12.41 -11.59 18.48
N ASN A 200 -12.02 -11.17 17.27
CA ASN A 200 -11.96 -12.00 16.07
C ASN A 200 -10.54 -12.49 15.76
N ALA A 201 -9.58 -12.34 16.65
CA ALA A 201 -8.18 -12.69 16.38
C ALA A 201 -7.98 -14.17 16.01
N ARG A 202 -8.82 -15.07 16.52
CA ARG A 202 -8.81 -16.49 16.13
C ARG A 202 -9.09 -16.71 14.65
N ASN A 203 -9.70 -15.73 14.01
CA ASN A 203 -10.06 -15.70 12.60
C ASN A 203 -9.05 -14.90 11.78
N SER A 204 -7.97 -14.40 12.40
CA SER A 204 -6.94 -13.65 11.71
C SER A 204 -6.09 -14.55 10.82
N PHE A 205 -5.48 -13.95 9.82
CA PHE A 205 -4.50 -14.62 8.98
C PHE A 205 -3.23 -14.91 9.79
N SER A 206 -3.01 -16.15 10.16
CA SER A 206 -1.91 -16.56 11.03
C SER A 206 -0.62 -16.84 10.26
N HIS A 207 0.16 -15.81 9.99
CA HIS A 207 1.53 -15.98 9.51
C HIS A 207 2.45 -15.01 10.23
N THR A 208 3.41 -15.53 10.98
CA THR A 208 4.28 -14.74 11.88
C THR A 208 4.95 -13.55 11.22
N GLU A 209 5.34 -13.67 9.95
CA GLU A 209 6.05 -12.59 9.25
C GLU A 209 5.11 -11.50 8.72
N PHE A 210 3.89 -11.85 8.34
CA PHE A 210 2.93 -10.88 7.79
C PHE A 210 2.32 -9.97 8.86
N ASN A 211 2.22 -10.46 10.08
CA ASN A 211 1.64 -9.72 11.19
C ASN A 211 2.69 -8.93 12.00
N LYS A 212 3.97 -8.99 11.60
CA LYS A 212 4.99 -8.09 12.16
C LYS A 212 4.86 -6.69 11.57
N SER A 213 5.17 -5.68 12.39
CA SER A 213 5.35 -4.32 11.88
C SER A 213 6.44 -4.29 10.81
N HIS A 214 6.18 -3.59 9.71
CA HIS A 214 7.14 -3.38 8.63
C HIS A 214 8.50 -2.86 9.13
N MET A 215 8.50 -2.00 10.15
CA MET A 215 9.71 -1.44 10.77
C MET A 215 10.60 -2.49 11.45
N LYS A 216 10.04 -3.63 11.83
CA LYS A 216 10.78 -4.73 12.50
C LYS A 216 11.31 -5.79 11.53
N LEU A 217 10.98 -5.68 10.26
CA LEU A 217 11.46 -6.62 9.25
C LEU A 217 12.88 -6.28 8.79
N SER A 218 13.65 -7.32 8.48
CA SER A 218 14.93 -7.12 7.78
C SER A 218 14.68 -6.59 6.36
N SER A 219 15.65 -5.87 5.79
CA SER A 219 15.57 -5.36 4.42
C SER A 219 15.29 -6.45 3.38
N GLN A 220 15.82 -7.66 3.59
CA GLN A 220 15.53 -8.80 2.74
C GLN A 220 14.05 -9.22 2.79
N LYS A 221 13.43 -9.21 3.98
CA LYS A 221 12.00 -9.53 4.13
C LYS A 221 11.12 -8.46 3.51
N VAL A 222 11.46 -7.19 3.68
CA VAL A 222 10.78 -6.06 3.03
C VAL A 222 10.79 -6.23 1.51
N ALA A 223 11.94 -6.56 0.92
CA ALA A 223 12.07 -6.79 -0.51
C ALA A 223 11.17 -7.95 -0.99
N VAL A 224 11.11 -9.04 -0.22
CA VAL A 224 10.29 -10.22 -0.53
C VAL A 224 8.79 -9.89 -0.50
N PHE A 225 8.31 -9.14 0.48
CA PHE A 225 6.91 -8.73 0.54
C PHE A 225 6.56 -7.71 -0.52
N LYS A 226 7.47 -6.80 -0.84
CA LYS A 226 7.33 -5.88 -1.96
C LYS A 226 7.18 -6.64 -3.28
N GLU A 227 8.01 -7.66 -3.53
CA GLU A 227 7.93 -8.52 -4.71
C GLU A 227 6.56 -9.22 -4.79
N ALA A 228 6.11 -9.87 -3.71
CA ALA A 228 4.80 -10.51 -3.65
C ALA A 228 3.66 -9.51 -3.91
N GLY A 229 3.72 -8.34 -3.29
CA GLY A 229 2.73 -7.29 -3.47
C GLY A 229 2.69 -6.71 -4.89
N ASN A 230 3.86 -6.48 -5.49
CA ASN A 230 3.93 -5.98 -6.87
C ASN A 230 3.36 -6.98 -7.88
N ILE A 231 3.58 -8.29 -7.68
CA ILE A 231 2.93 -9.33 -8.50
C ILE A 231 1.39 -9.23 -8.38
N LEU A 232 0.88 -8.92 -7.19
CA LEU A 232 -0.56 -8.72 -6.97
C LEU A 232 -1.07 -7.39 -7.55
N CYS A 233 -0.25 -6.36 -7.66
CA CYS A 233 -0.62 -5.07 -8.25
C CYS A 233 -0.75 -5.13 -9.77
N ASP A 234 -0.01 -5.99 -10.44
CA ASP A 234 -0.06 -6.11 -11.90
C ASP A 234 -1.39 -6.77 -12.34
N THR A 235 -2.39 -5.94 -12.61
CA THR A 235 -3.72 -6.37 -13.03
C THR A 235 -3.84 -6.63 -14.52
N SER A 236 -2.84 -6.25 -15.33
CA SER A 236 -2.83 -6.42 -16.78
C SER A 236 -2.63 -7.86 -17.24
N GLN A 237 -2.12 -8.73 -16.36
CA GLN A 237 -1.76 -10.10 -16.67
C GLN A 237 -2.25 -11.06 -15.58
N ASN A 238 -2.44 -12.35 -15.93
CA ASN A 238 -2.60 -13.41 -14.94
C ASN A 238 -1.36 -13.48 -14.06
N ILE A 239 -1.55 -13.84 -12.79
CA ILE A 239 -0.42 -14.03 -11.88
C ILE A 239 0.39 -15.22 -12.36
N ARG A 240 1.57 -14.96 -12.95
CA ARG A 240 2.48 -16.00 -13.40
C ARG A 240 3.65 -16.11 -12.44
N VAL A 241 3.84 -17.27 -11.84
CA VAL A 241 4.92 -17.55 -10.90
C VAL A 241 5.67 -18.81 -11.31
N ASN A 242 6.98 -18.80 -11.14
CA ASN A 242 7.82 -19.97 -11.38
C ASN A 242 8.13 -20.66 -10.05
N TRP A 243 7.87 -21.97 -9.96
CA TRP A 243 8.14 -22.76 -8.74
C TRP A 243 9.46 -23.53 -8.77
N ALA A 244 10.21 -23.43 -9.87
CA ALA A 244 11.56 -23.97 -9.94
C ALA A 244 12.56 -23.15 -9.12
N TRP A 245 13.67 -23.77 -8.79
CA TRP A 245 14.84 -23.09 -8.25
C TRP A 245 15.54 -22.26 -9.35
N PRO A 246 15.97 -21.00 -9.11
CA PRO A 246 15.99 -20.28 -7.81
C PRO A 246 14.70 -19.49 -7.49
N ASP A 247 13.74 -19.42 -8.39
CA ASP A 247 12.57 -18.50 -8.31
C ASP A 247 11.58 -18.88 -7.21
N ASN A 248 11.64 -20.11 -6.69
CA ASN A 248 10.82 -20.53 -5.55
C ASN A 248 11.23 -19.90 -4.20
N ARG A 249 12.14 -18.92 -4.22
CA ARG A 249 12.55 -18.08 -3.09
C ARG A 249 11.85 -16.74 -3.19
N GLY A 250 11.86 -15.98 -2.13
CA GLY A 250 11.32 -14.62 -2.14
C GLY A 250 9.80 -14.55 -2.18
N GLY A 251 9.26 -13.58 -2.90
CA GLY A 251 7.84 -13.27 -2.98
C GLY A 251 6.99 -14.43 -3.48
N THR A 252 7.44 -15.14 -4.50
CA THR A 252 6.77 -16.32 -5.06
C THR A 252 6.52 -17.42 -4.02
N LYS A 253 7.50 -17.68 -3.14
CA LYS A 253 7.34 -18.65 -2.04
C LYS A 253 6.23 -18.25 -1.07
N TYR A 254 6.11 -16.96 -0.77
CA TYR A 254 5.05 -16.48 0.11
C TYR A 254 3.69 -16.53 -0.56
N LEU A 255 3.59 -16.15 -1.83
CA LEU A 255 2.36 -16.32 -2.60
C LEU A 255 1.87 -17.77 -2.58
N ARG A 256 2.78 -18.72 -2.80
CA ARG A 256 2.44 -20.15 -2.71
C ARG A 256 1.95 -20.53 -1.32
N LYS A 257 2.78 -20.35 -0.28
CA LYS A 257 2.47 -20.83 1.08
C LYS A 257 1.26 -20.16 1.70
N CYS A 258 1.08 -18.87 1.44
CA CYS A 258 0.08 -18.09 2.15
C CYS A 258 -1.23 -17.97 1.39
N PHE A 259 -1.22 -18.16 0.07
CA PHE A 259 -2.42 -17.95 -0.72
C PHE A 259 -2.80 -19.16 -1.57
N VAL A 260 -1.84 -19.87 -2.17
CA VAL A 260 -2.17 -21.07 -2.96
C VAL A 260 -2.45 -22.27 -2.06
N ASP A 261 -1.59 -22.53 -1.08
CA ASP A 261 -1.77 -23.61 -0.11
C ASP A 261 -3.02 -23.40 0.78
N GLN A 262 -3.48 -22.14 0.93
CA GLN A 262 -4.72 -21.78 1.63
C GLN A 262 -5.94 -21.65 0.71
N GLN A 263 -5.81 -22.03 -0.55
CA GLN A 263 -6.87 -22.00 -1.56
C GLN A 263 -7.48 -20.61 -1.85
N VAL A 264 -6.76 -19.54 -1.56
CA VAL A 264 -7.14 -18.17 -1.92
C VAL A 264 -6.83 -17.86 -3.39
N LEU A 265 -5.70 -18.41 -3.86
CA LEU A 265 -5.32 -18.43 -5.26
C LEU A 265 -5.35 -19.87 -5.75
N ARG A 266 -6.01 -20.11 -6.87
CA ARG A 266 -6.02 -21.42 -7.53
C ARG A 266 -5.09 -21.44 -8.73
N ILE A 267 -4.57 -22.61 -9.06
CA ILE A 267 -3.78 -22.84 -10.28
C ILE A 267 -4.78 -22.97 -11.44
N LEU A 268 -4.72 -22.02 -12.37
CA LEU A 268 -5.50 -22.07 -13.60
C LEU A 268 -4.82 -22.98 -14.62
N GLU A 269 -3.49 -22.82 -14.77
CA GLU A 269 -2.71 -23.53 -15.78
C GLU A 269 -1.31 -23.85 -15.26
N THR A 270 -0.73 -24.94 -15.78
CA THR A 270 0.63 -25.39 -15.47
C THR A 270 1.43 -25.50 -16.76
N GLU A 271 2.47 -24.68 -16.90
CA GLU A 271 3.39 -24.66 -18.04
C GLU A 271 4.82 -25.00 -17.57
N GLY A 272 5.18 -26.27 -17.57
CA GLY A 272 6.43 -26.72 -16.98
C GLY A 272 6.51 -26.36 -15.50
N ASP A 273 7.51 -25.56 -15.11
CA ASP A 273 7.68 -25.06 -13.75
C ASP A 273 6.85 -23.79 -13.45
N ALA A 274 6.33 -23.14 -14.47
CA ALA A 274 5.46 -21.98 -14.30
C ALA A 274 4.03 -22.41 -13.91
N ARG A 275 3.40 -21.59 -13.07
CA ARG A 275 2.00 -21.71 -12.67
C ARG A 275 1.32 -20.39 -12.96
N ILE A 276 0.18 -20.46 -13.62
CA ILE A 276 -0.73 -19.34 -13.82
C ILE A 276 -1.77 -19.43 -12.74
N LEU A 277 -1.88 -18.38 -11.94
CA LEU A 277 -2.74 -18.30 -10.77
C LEU A 277 -3.87 -17.30 -11.00
N GLU A 278 -5.02 -17.60 -10.45
CA GLU A 278 -6.13 -16.67 -10.35
C GLU A 278 -6.79 -16.73 -8.97
N PRO A 279 -7.49 -15.67 -8.53
CA PRO A 279 -8.24 -15.69 -7.29
C PRO A 279 -9.34 -16.77 -7.32
N GLU A 280 -9.44 -17.55 -6.24
CA GLU A 280 -10.57 -18.43 -6.02
C GLU A 280 -11.83 -17.60 -5.77
N LYS A 281 -12.88 -17.83 -6.53
CA LYS A 281 -14.13 -17.06 -6.44
C LYS A 281 -15.12 -17.62 -5.42
N ASP A 282 -14.97 -18.87 -5.05
CA ASP A 282 -15.78 -19.52 -4.03
C ASP A 282 -15.13 -19.32 -2.66
N THR A 283 -15.61 -18.32 -1.91
CA THR A 283 -15.08 -17.97 -0.58
C THR A 283 -15.18 -19.12 0.43
N SER A 284 -16.10 -20.07 0.24
CA SER A 284 -16.27 -21.21 1.13
C SER A 284 -15.02 -22.10 1.19
N LYS A 285 -14.22 -22.14 0.12
CA LYS A 285 -13.00 -22.95 0.03
C LYS A 285 -11.88 -22.47 0.93
N PHE A 286 -11.80 -21.16 1.16
CA PHE A 286 -10.74 -20.59 2.00
C PHE A 286 -11.24 -19.94 3.30
N LYS A 287 -12.56 -19.93 3.54
CA LYS A 287 -13.15 -19.31 4.73
C LYS A 287 -12.61 -19.88 6.04
N LEU A 288 -12.28 -21.17 6.09
CA LEU A 288 -11.69 -21.80 7.27
C LEU A 288 -10.20 -21.48 7.44
N ALA A 289 -9.47 -21.35 6.34
CA ALA A 289 -8.03 -21.12 6.35
C ALA A 289 -7.69 -19.63 6.50
N MET A 290 -8.50 -18.75 5.91
CA MET A 290 -8.33 -17.29 5.94
C MET A 290 -9.66 -16.57 6.22
N PRO A 291 -10.23 -16.73 7.41
CA PRO A 291 -11.55 -16.15 7.74
C PRO A 291 -11.57 -14.62 7.62
N SER A 292 -10.50 -13.94 8.03
CA SER A 292 -10.39 -12.47 7.93
C SER A 292 -10.42 -11.99 6.48
N TYR A 293 -9.80 -12.73 5.56
CA TYR A 293 -9.86 -12.39 4.14
C TYR A 293 -11.25 -12.67 3.55
N ALA A 294 -11.89 -13.78 3.92
CA ALA A 294 -13.25 -14.07 3.48
C ALA A 294 -14.23 -12.97 3.93
N GLN A 295 -14.10 -12.52 5.20
CA GLN A 295 -14.89 -11.40 5.71
C GLN A 295 -14.59 -10.10 4.95
N LEU A 296 -13.32 -9.81 4.64
CA LEU A 296 -12.95 -8.63 3.85
C LEU A 296 -13.63 -8.64 2.47
N ILE A 297 -13.71 -9.78 1.82
CA ILE A 297 -14.41 -9.93 0.54
C ILE A 297 -15.91 -9.60 0.72
N GLU A 298 -16.55 -10.15 1.75
CA GLU A 298 -17.96 -9.89 2.05
C GLU A 298 -18.20 -8.39 2.36
N ASP A 299 -17.39 -7.78 3.23
CA ASP A 299 -17.51 -6.37 3.63
C ASP A 299 -17.27 -5.41 2.45
N LEU A 300 -16.36 -5.74 1.54
CA LEU A 300 -16.13 -4.95 0.33
C LEU A 300 -17.33 -5.01 -0.63
N ALA A 301 -17.98 -6.16 -0.75
CA ALA A 301 -19.20 -6.28 -1.57
C ALA A 301 -20.35 -5.43 -1.01
N GLU A 302 -20.45 -5.28 0.31
CA GLU A 302 -21.47 -4.43 0.96
C GLU A 302 -21.28 -2.92 0.66
N LEU A 303 -20.17 -2.53 0.05
CA LEU A 303 -19.93 -1.14 -0.37
C LEU A 303 -20.65 -0.79 -1.68
N GLU A 304 -21.30 -1.73 -2.34
CA GLU A 304 -22.06 -1.49 -3.57
C GLU A 304 -23.08 -0.37 -3.38
N GLY A 305 -23.01 0.62 -4.26
CA GLY A 305 -23.92 1.77 -4.23
C GLY A 305 -23.64 2.81 -3.13
N LYS A 306 -22.66 2.59 -2.24
CA LYS A 306 -22.34 3.55 -1.16
C LYS A 306 -21.42 4.70 -1.60
N GLY A 307 -20.94 4.67 -2.85
CA GLY A 307 -19.94 5.62 -3.33
C GLY A 307 -18.55 5.45 -2.69
N PRO A 308 -17.68 6.46 -2.77
CA PRO A 308 -16.33 6.38 -2.18
C PRO A 308 -16.40 6.32 -0.65
N VAL A 309 -15.82 5.27 -0.06
CA VAL A 309 -15.73 5.05 1.39
C VAL A 309 -14.31 5.26 1.86
N ASN A 310 -14.11 5.91 3.01
CA ASN A 310 -12.79 6.14 3.56
C ASN A 310 -12.08 4.81 3.87
N LEU A 311 -10.96 4.56 3.21
CA LEU A 311 -10.23 3.31 3.31
C LEU A 311 -9.55 3.12 4.66
N ASN A 312 -9.09 4.21 5.30
CA ASN A 312 -8.42 4.12 6.61
C ASN A 312 -9.37 3.64 7.70
N LYS A 313 -10.63 4.11 7.71
CA LYS A 313 -11.65 3.60 8.65
C LYS A 313 -11.91 2.10 8.46
N PHE A 314 -11.90 1.67 7.21
CA PHE A 314 -12.05 0.26 6.88
C PHE A 314 -10.84 -0.56 7.37
N ILE A 315 -9.62 -0.07 7.13
CA ILE A 315 -8.37 -0.66 7.61
C ILE A 315 -8.33 -0.76 9.14
N GLU A 316 -8.73 0.30 9.85
CA GLU A 316 -8.80 0.32 11.32
C GLU A 316 -9.66 -0.83 11.86
N THR A 317 -10.81 -1.12 11.22
CA THR A 317 -11.67 -2.23 11.61
C THR A 317 -10.94 -3.57 11.58
N TYR A 318 -10.15 -3.84 10.54
CA TYR A 318 -9.38 -5.09 10.41
C TYR A 318 -8.21 -5.15 11.39
N SER A 319 -7.55 -4.03 11.60
CA SER A 319 -6.49 -3.93 12.59
C SER A 319 -7.01 -4.10 14.02
N GLU A 320 -8.15 -3.50 14.35
CA GLU A 320 -8.69 -3.50 15.72
C GLU A 320 -9.47 -4.77 16.05
N ASN A 321 -10.24 -5.32 15.11
CA ASN A 321 -11.04 -6.51 15.39
C ASN A 321 -10.29 -7.83 15.21
N PHE A 322 -9.41 -7.89 14.22
CA PHE A 322 -8.65 -9.10 13.90
C PHE A 322 -7.20 -9.05 14.38
N GLY A 323 -6.72 -7.89 14.80
CA GLY A 323 -5.31 -7.70 15.17
C GLY A 323 -4.34 -7.84 13.99
N GLN A 324 -4.79 -7.69 12.75
CA GLN A 324 -3.98 -7.87 11.56
C GLN A 324 -2.89 -6.81 11.46
N GLY A 325 -1.68 -7.23 11.12
CA GLY A 325 -0.56 -6.33 10.83
C GLY A 325 -0.70 -5.61 9.47
N GLU A 326 -0.01 -4.50 9.33
CA GLU A 326 -0.04 -3.64 8.13
C GLU A 326 0.27 -4.39 6.83
N ILE A 327 1.22 -5.34 6.85
CA ILE A 327 1.60 -6.12 5.68
C ILE A 327 0.47 -7.08 5.28
N ALA A 328 -0.13 -7.77 6.26
CA ALA A 328 -1.24 -8.68 6.02
C ALA A 328 -2.44 -7.94 5.41
N ILE A 329 -2.81 -6.79 5.97
CA ILE A 329 -3.89 -5.96 5.45
C ILE A 329 -3.57 -5.49 4.02
N THR A 330 -2.35 -5.00 3.78
CA THR A 330 -1.91 -4.58 2.44
C THR A 330 -2.09 -5.70 1.40
N LEU A 331 -1.59 -6.90 1.71
CA LEU A 331 -1.69 -8.03 0.79
C LEU A 331 -3.14 -8.51 0.59
N MET A 332 -3.96 -8.48 1.65
CA MET A 332 -5.39 -8.81 1.55
C MET A 332 -6.16 -7.81 0.65
N LEU A 333 -5.87 -6.51 0.76
CA LEU A 333 -6.47 -5.48 -0.11
C LEU A 333 -6.05 -5.68 -1.57
N LEU A 334 -4.78 -5.97 -1.85
CA LEU A 334 -4.30 -6.26 -3.20
C LEU A 334 -4.93 -7.54 -3.78
N LEU A 335 -5.07 -8.59 -2.95
CA LEU A 335 -5.80 -9.80 -3.33
C LEU A 335 -7.28 -9.53 -3.61
N SER A 336 -7.92 -8.67 -2.82
CA SER A 336 -9.32 -8.27 -3.04
C SER A 336 -9.48 -7.53 -4.36
N ARG A 337 -8.51 -6.70 -4.75
CA ARG A 337 -8.48 -6.08 -6.07
C ARG A 337 -8.40 -7.13 -7.18
N ARG A 338 -7.59 -8.19 -6.99
CA ARG A 338 -7.56 -9.33 -7.91
C ARG A 338 -8.88 -10.12 -7.92
N PHE A 339 -9.49 -10.27 -6.76
CA PHE A 339 -10.76 -10.99 -6.62
C PHE A 339 -11.90 -10.29 -7.37
N TYR A 340 -12.06 -8.99 -7.19
CA TYR A 340 -13.14 -8.21 -7.80
C TYR A 340 -12.81 -7.61 -9.17
N GLY A 341 -11.54 -7.60 -9.55
CA GLY A 341 -11.09 -6.97 -10.79
C GLY A 341 -11.43 -5.48 -10.81
N ASP A 342 -11.90 -5.00 -11.94
CA ASP A 342 -12.22 -3.58 -12.15
C ASP A 342 -13.42 -3.06 -11.34
N SER A 343 -14.17 -3.97 -10.69
CA SER A 343 -15.27 -3.58 -9.80
C SER A 343 -14.79 -2.96 -8.49
N LEU A 344 -13.56 -3.24 -8.05
CA LEU A 344 -12.98 -2.71 -6.83
C LEU A 344 -11.83 -1.75 -7.15
N ARG A 345 -11.92 -0.53 -6.65
CA ARG A 345 -10.97 0.53 -6.95
C ARG A 345 -10.50 1.22 -5.67
N PHE A 346 -9.22 1.51 -5.60
CA PHE A 346 -8.60 2.26 -4.50
C PHE A 346 -8.04 3.57 -5.04
N LYS A 347 -8.29 4.67 -4.33
CA LYS A 347 -7.80 6.00 -4.69
C LYS A 347 -7.17 6.68 -3.48
N LYS A 348 -6.12 7.47 -3.70
CA LYS A 348 -5.48 8.25 -2.62
C LYS A 348 -6.40 9.34 -2.09
N GLU A 349 -7.24 9.89 -2.95
CA GLU A 349 -8.21 10.94 -2.64
C GLU A 349 -9.50 10.70 -3.42
N PRO A 350 -10.67 11.12 -2.91
CA PRO A 350 -11.95 10.91 -3.58
C PRO A 350 -12.01 11.48 -5.01
N GLY A 351 -11.34 12.61 -5.24
CA GLY A 351 -11.27 13.28 -6.55
C GLY A 351 -10.12 12.82 -7.44
N ASN A 352 -9.29 11.88 -7.00
CA ASN A 352 -8.15 11.42 -7.81
C ASN A 352 -8.64 10.60 -9.01
N LEU A 353 -8.14 10.95 -10.19
CA LEU A 353 -8.50 10.29 -11.44
C LEU A 353 -7.80 8.94 -11.62
N ILE A 354 -6.63 8.77 -10.99
CA ILE A 354 -5.79 7.57 -11.15
C ILE A 354 -6.05 6.60 -10.01
N ASP A 355 -6.41 5.37 -10.34
CA ASP A 355 -6.56 4.29 -9.39
C ASP A 355 -5.18 3.80 -8.89
N ILE A 356 -5.15 3.35 -7.63
CA ILE A 356 -3.95 2.76 -7.01
C ILE A 356 -3.57 1.42 -7.68
N GLN A 357 -4.43 0.85 -8.51
CA GLN A 357 -4.11 -0.37 -9.26
C GLN A 357 -2.83 -0.28 -10.11
N PHE A 358 -2.41 0.94 -10.49
CA PHE A 358 -1.15 1.19 -11.20
C PHE A 358 0.00 1.53 -10.25
N ALA A 359 -0.27 1.61 -8.95
CA ALA A 359 0.71 1.85 -7.94
C ALA A 359 1.41 0.54 -7.53
N ASP A 360 2.63 0.67 -7.06
CA ASP A 360 3.33 -0.47 -6.48
C ASP A 360 2.80 -0.79 -5.06
N TYR A 361 3.19 -1.94 -4.54
CA TYR A 361 2.89 -2.38 -3.17
C TYR A 361 3.15 -1.29 -2.11
N LYS A 362 4.18 -0.46 -2.33
CA LYS A 362 4.55 0.60 -1.39
C LYS A 362 3.44 1.64 -1.23
N GLU A 363 2.76 2.02 -2.29
CA GLU A 363 1.66 3.00 -2.19
C GLU A 363 0.50 2.46 -1.34
N MET A 364 0.12 1.20 -1.53
CA MET A 364 -0.91 0.58 -0.69
C MET A 364 -0.45 0.45 0.77
N LEU A 365 0.81 0.08 1.00
CA LEU A 365 1.37 0.02 2.35
C LEU A 365 1.38 1.40 3.02
N ASP A 366 1.74 2.45 2.29
CA ASP A 366 1.73 3.83 2.83
C ASP A 366 0.31 4.26 3.23
N ILE A 367 -0.72 3.82 2.51
CA ILE A 367 -2.12 4.05 2.90
C ILE A 367 -2.45 3.27 4.17
N VAL A 368 -2.11 1.98 4.21
CA VAL A 368 -2.37 1.13 5.39
C VAL A 368 -1.65 1.66 6.63
N GLN A 369 -0.50 2.30 6.47
CA GLN A 369 0.24 2.99 7.53
C GLN A 369 -0.33 4.36 7.92
N GLY A 370 -1.47 4.78 7.32
CA GLY A 370 -2.12 6.05 7.63
C GLY A 370 -1.47 7.29 7.00
N LYS A 371 -0.53 7.12 6.06
CA LYS A 371 0.14 8.26 5.40
C LYS A 371 -0.74 8.97 4.36
N SER A 372 -1.88 8.38 4.00
CA SER A 372 -2.87 8.94 3.07
C SER A 372 -4.26 8.91 3.72
N PRO A 373 -4.57 9.87 4.62
CA PRO A 373 -5.80 9.85 5.41
C PRO A 373 -7.08 10.03 4.57
N SER A 374 -6.95 10.56 3.37
CA SER A 374 -8.06 10.78 2.42
C SER A 374 -8.30 9.61 1.47
N ALA A 375 -7.52 8.51 1.60
CA ALA A 375 -7.67 7.37 0.72
C ALA A 375 -9.08 6.74 0.82
N VAL A 376 -9.61 6.36 -0.34
CA VAL A 376 -10.95 5.78 -0.44
C VAL A 376 -10.94 4.46 -1.20
N VAL A 377 -11.91 3.62 -0.85
CA VAL A 377 -12.29 2.43 -1.62
C VAL A 377 -13.64 2.68 -2.28
N LEU A 378 -13.77 2.20 -3.50
CA LEU A 378 -14.99 2.31 -4.29
C LEU A 378 -15.32 0.93 -4.87
N PHE A 379 -16.54 0.47 -4.69
CA PHE A 379 -17.04 -0.78 -5.25
C PHE A 379 -18.17 -0.49 -6.23
N GLU A 380 -17.88 -0.70 -7.51
CA GLU A 380 -18.83 -0.53 -8.63
C GLU A 380 -18.79 -1.79 -9.50
N PRO A 381 -19.73 -2.71 -9.35
CA PRO A 381 -19.76 -3.95 -10.14
C PRO A 381 -19.79 -3.69 -11.63
N VAL A 382 -18.95 -4.39 -12.36
CA VAL A 382 -18.90 -4.31 -13.83
C VAL A 382 -19.88 -5.29 -14.43
N SER A 383 -20.85 -4.78 -15.18
CA SER A 383 -21.87 -5.61 -15.85
C SER A 383 -21.29 -6.48 -16.97
N LYS A 384 -21.99 -7.54 -17.35
CA LYS A 384 -21.60 -8.41 -18.48
C LYS A 384 -21.56 -7.64 -19.81
N GLU A 385 -22.44 -6.68 -19.98
CA GLU A 385 -22.54 -5.82 -21.15
C GLU A 385 -21.30 -4.94 -21.27
N ASN A 386 -20.85 -4.37 -20.14
CA ASN A 386 -19.59 -3.62 -20.09
C ASN A 386 -18.37 -4.50 -20.42
N GLN A 387 -18.36 -5.75 -20.01
CA GLN A 387 -17.29 -6.70 -20.39
C GLN A 387 -17.24 -6.92 -21.92
N ALA A 388 -18.41 -7.02 -22.57
CA ALA A 388 -18.48 -7.11 -24.04
C ALA A 388 -17.95 -5.84 -24.73
N TYR A 389 -18.20 -4.67 -24.13
CA TYR A 389 -17.66 -3.40 -24.57
C TYR A 389 -16.13 -3.34 -24.45
N PHE A 390 -15.56 -3.74 -23.32
CA PHE A 390 -14.11 -3.80 -23.14
C PHE A 390 -13.45 -4.76 -24.12
N ALA A 391 -14.04 -5.93 -24.31
CA ALA A 391 -13.59 -6.91 -25.29
C ALA A 391 -13.56 -6.30 -26.71
N LYS A 392 -14.60 -5.55 -27.07
CA LYS A 392 -14.68 -4.91 -28.38
C LYS A 392 -13.58 -3.90 -28.62
N ILE A 393 -13.29 -3.04 -27.63
CA ILE A 393 -12.19 -2.07 -27.69
C ILE A 393 -10.85 -2.81 -27.79
N ALA A 394 -10.58 -3.73 -26.89
CA ALA A 394 -9.29 -4.41 -26.84
C ALA A 394 -8.99 -5.14 -28.15
N GLN A 395 -9.93 -5.89 -28.70
CA GLN A 395 -9.79 -6.60 -29.98
C GLN A 395 -9.54 -5.65 -31.15
N LEU A 396 -10.25 -4.53 -31.18
CA LEU A 396 -10.13 -3.57 -32.28
C LEU A 396 -8.74 -2.93 -32.34
N PHE A 397 -8.18 -2.58 -31.17
CA PHE A 397 -6.93 -1.83 -31.11
C PHE A 397 -5.67 -2.70 -30.96
N THR A 398 -5.78 -3.97 -30.57
CA THR A 398 -4.64 -4.92 -30.63
C THR A 398 -4.50 -5.59 -31.99
N ASN A 399 -5.55 -5.62 -32.82
CA ASN A 399 -5.66 -6.41 -34.06
C ASN A 399 -5.51 -7.92 -33.83
N GLU A 400 -5.67 -8.40 -32.59
CA GLU A 400 -5.55 -9.80 -32.25
C GLU A 400 -6.94 -10.44 -32.12
N PRO A 401 -7.15 -11.66 -32.64
CA PRO A 401 -8.38 -12.39 -32.37
C PRO A 401 -8.45 -12.73 -30.88
N ALA A 402 -9.62 -12.51 -30.25
CA ALA A 402 -9.81 -12.87 -28.88
C ALA A 402 -9.66 -14.38 -28.66
N PRO A 403 -8.84 -14.82 -27.70
CA PRO A 403 -8.88 -16.20 -27.23
C PRO A 403 -10.28 -16.56 -26.74
N ALA A 404 -10.74 -17.77 -27.05
CA ALA A 404 -12.06 -18.24 -26.64
C ALA A 404 -12.18 -18.18 -25.09
N GLY A 405 -13.23 -17.52 -24.60
CA GLY A 405 -13.50 -17.43 -23.17
C GLY A 405 -12.70 -16.37 -22.39
N LYS A 406 -11.86 -15.59 -23.06
CA LYS A 406 -11.15 -14.49 -22.38
C LYS A 406 -12.11 -13.37 -22.00
N VAL A 407 -12.07 -12.97 -20.74
CA VAL A 407 -12.73 -11.78 -20.20
C VAL A 407 -11.74 -10.63 -20.24
N TYR A 408 -12.13 -9.52 -20.86
CA TYR A 408 -11.31 -8.32 -20.93
C TYR A 408 -11.66 -7.34 -19.81
N SER A 409 -10.65 -6.80 -19.18
CA SER A 409 -10.77 -5.74 -18.17
C SER A 409 -10.80 -4.35 -18.81
N ILE A 410 -11.23 -3.36 -18.04
CA ILE A 410 -11.10 -1.94 -18.41
C ILE A 410 -9.64 -1.60 -18.72
N SER A 411 -8.72 -2.09 -17.89
CA SER A 411 -7.28 -1.84 -18.04
C SER A 411 -6.76 -2.38 -19.37
N GLU A 412 -7.18 -3.58 -19.79
CA GLU A 412 -6.77 -4.14 -21.08
C GLU A 412 -7.34 -3.34 -22.26
N ALA A 413 -8.60 -2.90 -22.17
CA ALA A 413 -9.21 -2.04 -23.18
C ALA A 413 -8.48 -0.69 -23.29
N TYR A 414 -8.18 -0.07 -22.14
CA TYR A 414 -7.44 1.18 -22.08
C TYR A 414 -6.01 1.04 -22.62
N ILE A 415 -5.28 0.01 -22.22
CA ILE A 415 -3.92 -0.26 -22.69
C ILE A 415 -3.90 -0.51 -24.20
N ALA A 416 -4.85 -1.28 -24.72
CA ALA A 416 -4.95 -1.53 -26.15
C ALA A 416 -5.11 -0.22 -26.93
N LEU A 417 -6.02 0.63 -26.48
CA LEU A 417 -6.32 1.91 -27.11
C LEU A 417 -5.12 2.87 -27.04
N THR A 418 -4.53 3.05 -25.86
CA THR A 418 -3.40 3.96 -25.64
C THR A 418 -2.13 3.48 -26.32
N THR A 419 -1.88 2.16 -26.34
CA THR A 419 -0.73 1.60 -27.05
C THR A 419 -0.84 1.80 -28.56
N TRP A 420 -2.04 1.63 -29.15
CA TRP A 420 -2.26 1.96 -30.55
C TRP A 420 -1.95 3.44 -30.82
N TRP A 421 -2.49 4.36 -30.00
CA TRP A 421 -2.27 5.80 -30.17
C TRP A 421 -0.79 6.16 -30.08
N ASP A 422 -0.07 5.61 -29.11
CA ASP A 422 1.37 5.87 -28.92
C ASP A 422 2.24 5.34 -30.08
N ARG A 423 1.79 4.28 -30.76
CA ARG A 423 2.47 3.74 -31.94
C ARG A 423 2.22 4.51 -33.22
N LEU A 424 1.22 5.37 -33.24
CA LEU A 424 0.99 6.23 -34.42
C LEU A 424 2.18 7.17 -34.62
N PRO A 425 2.55 7.47 -35.89
CA PRO A 425 3.50 8.52 -36.19
C PRO A 425 3.11 9.85 -35.54
N VAL A 426 4.08 10.71 -35.25
CA VAL A 426 3.84 12.00 -34.60
C VAL A 426 2.80 12.83 -35.35
N ILE A 427 2.89 12.82 -36.68
CA ILE A 427 1.94 13.52 -37.55
C ILE A 427 0.50 12.99 -37.40
N SER A 428 0.33 11.68 -37.23
CA SER A 428 -0.98 11.07 -37.03
C SER A 428 -1.58 11.35 -35.62
N ARG A 429 -0.80 11.92 -34.72
CA ARG A 429 -1.26 12.36 -33.39
C ARG A 429 -1.55 13.86 -33.32
N SER A 430 -1.24 14.61 -34.35
CA SER A 430 -1.54 16.04 -34.41
C SER A 430 -3.02 16.27 -34.73
N LEU A 431 -3.69 17.06 -33.87
CA LEU A 431 -5.12 17.32 -33.93
C LEU A 431 -5.57 18.02 -35.20
N GLU A 432 -4.66 18.72 -35.87
CA GLU A 432 -4.93 19.49 -37.09
C GLU A 432 -5.33 18.61 -38.28
N PHE A 433 -4.88 17.35 -38.30
CA PHE A 433 -5.16 16.42 -39.39
C PHE A 433 -6.44 15.60 -39.20
N TYR A 434 -7.13 15.79 -38.10
CA TYR A 434 -8.43 15.15 -37.83
C TYR A 434 -9.56 16.07 -38.29
N THR A 435 -10.56 15.46 -38.96
CA THR A 435 -11.80 16.15 -39.29
C THR A 435 -12.60 16.47 -38.04
N GLU A 436 -13.58 17.38 -38.10
CA GLU A 436 -14.46 17.73 -36.99
C GLU A 436 -15.10 16.51 -36.33
N GLU A 437 -15.43 15.48 -37.12
CA GLU A 437 -16.02 14.23 -36.64
C GLU A 437 -15.08 13.45 -35.71
N TYR A 438 -13.77 13.38 -36.03
CA TYR A 438 -12.80 12.56 -35.32
C TYR A 438 -11.91 13.35 -34.34
N ARG A 439 -11.93 14.68 -34.39
CA ARG A 439 -11.16 15.53 -33.50
C ARG A 439 -11.43 15.30 -32.03
N PRO A 440 -12.70 15.14 -31.53
CA PRO A 440 -12.97 14.86 -30.14
C PRO A 440 -12.30 13.58 -29.64
N TYR A 441 -12.25 12.53 -30.45
CA TYR A 441 -11.54 11.29 -30.12
C TYR A 441 -10.03 11.51 -30.00
N ALA A 442 -9.45 12.25 -30.92
CA ALA A 442 -8.01 12.55 -30.90
C ALA A 442 -7.63 13.44 -29.71
N GLU A 443 -8.46 14.42 -29.34
CA GLU A 443 -8.30 15.25 -28.15
C GLU A 443 -8.35 14.40 -26.87
N LEU A 444 -9.32 13.48 -26.76
CA LEU A 444 -9.41 12.56 -25.67
C LEU A 444 -8.16 11.68 -25.57
N MET A 445 -7.70 11.13 -26.71
CA MET A 445 -6.49 10.29 -26.77
C MET A 445 -5.22 11.04 -26.39
N SER A 446 -5.10 12.31 -26.76
CA SER A 446 -3.93 13.13 -26.39
C SER A 446 -3.77 13.32 -24.89
N GLN A 447 -4.87 13.25 -24.13
CA GLN A 447 -4.93 13.40 -22.69
C GLN A 447 -4.98 12.06 -21.93
N ALA A 448 -5.02 10.94 -22.64
CA ALA A 448 -5.28 9.63 -22.05
C ALA A 448 -4.36 9.30 -20.86
N LYS A 449 -3.06 9.60 -20.96
CA LYS A 449 -2.06 9.28 -19.92
C LYS A 449 -2.29 9.98 -18.56
N THR A 450 -3.06 11.05 -18.56
CA THR A 450 -3.36 11.82 -17.33
C THR A 450 -4.71 11.47 -16.73
N LYS A 451 -5.46 10.58 -17.37
CA LYS A 451 -6.83 10.24 -17.00
C LYS A 451 -6.93 8.87 -16.35
N ASP A 452 -7.86 8.74 -15.42
CA ASP A 452 -8.25 7.46 -14.84
C ASP A 452 -8.87 6.56 -15.93
N PRO A 453 -8.37 5.32 -16.12
CA PRO A 453 -8.87 4.40 -17.16
C PRO A 453 -10.37 4.14 -17.09
N PHE A 454 -10.94 4.09 -15.87
CA PHE A 454 -12.38 3.86 -15.71
C PHE A 454 -13.19 5.05 -16.23
N ASN A 455 -12.86 6.26 -15.82
CA ASN A 455 -13.53 7.45 -16.30
C ASN A 455 -13.33 7.65 -17.80
N PHE A 456 -12.12 7.38 -18.28
CA PHE A 456 -11.78 7.46 -19.70
C PHE A 456 -12.67 6.52 -20.55
N ILE A 457 -12.73 5.24 -20.17
CA ILE A 457 -13.46 4.22 -20.95
C ILE A 457 -14.98 4.30 -20.74
N ASN A 458 -15.43 4.44 -19.49
CA ASN A 458 -16.86 4.31 -19.14
C ASN A 458 -17.65 5.64 -19.14
N LYS A 459 -16.95 6.77 -19.23
CA LYS A 459 -17.62 8.09 -19.26
C LYS A 459 -17.22 8.87 -20.49
N GLU A 460 -15.99 9.35 -20.56
CA GLU A 460 -15.58 10.31 -21.58
C GLU A 460 -15.62 9.72 -23.00
N LEU A 461 -15.19 8.47 -23.19
CA LEU A 461 -15.28 7.80 -24.47
C LEU A 461 -16.74 7.54 -24.88
N LEU A 462 -17.61 7.19 -23.93
CA LEU A 462 -19.04 6.99 -24.17
C LEU A 462 -19.75 8.32 -24.50
N GLU A 463 -19.37 9.42 -23.84
CA GLU A 463 -19.90 10.77 -24.14
C GLU A 463 -19.60 11.16 -25.60
N ILE A 464 -18.37 10.98 -26.06
CA ILE A 464 -17.99 11.25 -27.47
C ILE A 464 -18.78 10.35 -28.43
N LEU A 465 -19.02 9.11 -28.01
CA LEU A 465 -19.84 8.16 -28.77
C LEU A 465 -21.36 8.47 -28.69
N SER A 466 -21.76 9.50 -27.93
CA SER A 466 -23.16 9.87 -27.67
C SER A 466 -23.96 8.72 -27.05
N ILE A 467 -23.33 8.02 -26.08
CA ILE A 467 -23.93 6.96 -25.28
C ILE A 467 -23.95 7.44 -23.83
N GLU A 468 -25.12 7.43 -23.20
CA GLU A 468 -25.26 7.88 -21.81
C GLU A 468 -24.44 7.00 -20.85
N PRO A 469 -23.65 7.59 -19.94
CA PRO A 469 -22.91 6.85 -18.92
C PRO A 469 -23.88 6.02 -18.05
N GLY A 470 -23.61 4.73 -17.89
CA GLY A 470 -24.46 3.82 -17.13
C GLY A 470 -25.60 3.19 -17.93
N GLU A 471 -25.77 3.52 -19.20
CA GLU A 471 -26.72 2.87 -20.06
C GLU A 471 -26.23 1.46 -20.42
N ILE A 472 -27.10 0.46 -20.30
CA ILE A 472 -26.79 -0.92 -20.70
C ILE A 472 -26.56 -0.93 -22.21
N LEU A 473 -25.36 -1.34 -22.63
CA LEU A 473 -25.00 -1.45 -24.03
C LEU A 473 -25.70 -2.68 -24.63
N ASP A 474 -26.81 -2.46 -25.28
CA ASP A 474 -27.44 -3.50 -26.08
C ASP A 474 -26.56 -3.88 -27.30
N LYS A 475 -26.89 -4.99 -27.92
CA LYS A 475 -26.12 -5.52 -29.06
C LYS A 475 -26.03 -4.53 -30.24
N ILE A 476 -27.05 -3.69 -30.45
CA ILE A 476 -27.11 -2.70 -31.54
C ILE A 476 -26.19 -1.54 -31.23
N LYS A 477 -26.23 -1.02 -29.98
CA LYS A 477 -25.36 0.06 -29.52
C LYS A 477 -23.88 -0.37 -29.54
N LEU A 478 -23.59 -1.58 -29.09
CA LEU A 478 -22.24 -2.15 -29.11
C LEU A 478 -21.69 -2.31 -30.54
N MET A 479 -22.56 -2.69 -31.49
CA MET A 479 -22.18 -2.80 -32.89
C MET A 479 -21.92 -1.40 -33.51
N SER A 480 -22.78 -0.41 -33.26
CA SER A 480 -22.59 0.98 -33.69
C SER A 480 -21.31 1.58 -33.15
N LEU A 481 -21.04 1.39 -31.86
CA LEU A 481 -19.81 1.80 -31.19
C LEU A 481 -18.57 1.19 -31.86
N GLY A 482 -18.61 -0.10 -32.13
CA GLY A 482 -17.52 -0.78 -32.82
C GLY A 482 -17.26 -0.22 -34.23
N ILE A 483 -18.31 0.16 -34.97
CA ILE A 483 -18.17 0.79 -36.29
C ILE A 483 -17.48 2.17 -36.16
N ARG A 484 -17.91 3.01 -35.22
CA ARG A 484 -17.34 4.35 -35.00
C ARG A 484 -15.88 4.30 -34.57
N LEU A 485 -15.54 3.44 -33.60
CA LEU A 485 -14.16 3.28 -33.15
C LEU A 485 -13.25 2.70 -34.26
N LYS A 486 -13.79 1.79 -35.09
CA LYS A 486 -13.06 1.26 -36.25
C LYS A 486 -12.79 2.37 -37.28
N ALA A 487 -13.76 3.24 -37.53
CA ALA A 487 -13.59 4.37 -38.43
C ALA A 487 -12.57 5.37 -37.89
N PHE A 488 -12.62 5.71 -36.63
CA PHE A 488 -11.62 6.56 -35.98
C PHE A 488 -10.20 5.94 -36.07
N LYS A 489 -10.05 4.66 -35.77
CA LYS A 489 -8.77 3.95 -35.92
C LYS A 489 -8.25 4.02 -37.33
N ALA A 490 -9.09 3.68 -38.32
CA ALA A 490 -8.72 3.72 -39.75
C ALA A 490 -8.33 5.14 -40.19
N ASN A 491 -9.00 6.19 -39.71
CA ASN A 491 -8.65 7.57 -39.96
C ASN A 491 -7.26 7.89 -39.41
N GLY A 492 -6.96 7.56 -38.14
CA GLY A 492 -5.65 7.79 -37.55
C GLY A 492 -4.51 7.05 -38.25
N ASP A 493 -4.74 5.76 -38.59
CA ASP A 493 -3.78 4.93 -39.32
C ASP A 493 -3.49 5.49 -40.75
N ALA A 494 -4.45 6.19 -41.38
CA ALA A 494 -4.33 6.72 -42.71
C ALA A 494 -3.74 8.16 -42.81
N ILE A 495 -3.64 8.89 -41.69
CA ILE A 495 -3.21 10.31 -41.71
C ILE A 495 -1.83 10.45 -42.34
N GLU A 496 -0.86 9.65 -41.92
CA GLU A 496 0.50 9.75 -42.47
C GLU A 496 0.51 9.58 -44.02
N SER A 497 -0.18 8.56 -44.52
CA SER A 497 -0.25 8.29 -45.94
C SER A 497 -0.97 9.43 -46.69
N ARG A 498 -2.06 9.95 -46.11
CA ARG A 498 -2.80 11.06 -46.71
C ARG A 498 -1.97 12.36 -46.76
N VAL A 499 -1.29 12.71 -45.69
CA VAL A 499 -0.41 13.89 -45.64
C VAL A 499 0.77 13.71 -46.58
N ASN A 500 1.34 12.50 -46.63
CA ASN A 500 2.41 12.21 -47.60
C ASN A 500 1.93 12.40 -49.05
N ALA A 501 0.73 11.94 -49.39
CA ALA A 501 0.17 12.14 -50.72
C ALA A 501 -0.03 13.63 -51.00
N GLN A 502 -0.55 14.42 -50.07
CA GLN A 502 -0.72 15.87 -50.26
C GLN A 502 0.61 16.59 -50.41
N ILE A 503 1.63 16.20 -49.67
CA ILE A 503 2.98 16.74 -49.83
C ILE A 503 3.53 16.39 -51.20
N LEU A 504 3.33 15.16 -51.66
CA LEU A 504 3.78 14.68 -52.96
C LEU A 504 3.09 15.42 -54.08
N GLU A 505 1.77 15.59 -54.02
CA GLU A 505 0.98 16.38 -54.96
C GLU A 505 1.45 17.84 -55.00
N GLY A 506 1.65 18.51 -53.86
CA GLY A 506 2.13 19.88 -53.79
C GLY A 506 3.53 20.05 -54.37
N ILE A 507 4.43 19.08 -54.14
CA ILE A 507 5.77 19.09 -54.77
C ILE A 507 5.66 18.88 -56.28
N ALA A 508 4.84 17.93 -56.70
CA ALA A 508 4.62 17.65 -58.12
C ALA A 508 4.06 18.89 -58.87
N GLU A 509 3.12 19.60 -58.25
CA GLU A 509 2.57 20.85 -58.80
C GLU A 509 3.64 21.93 -58.94
N ILE A 510 4.47 22.13 -57.91
CA ILE A 510 5.54 23.14 -57.94
C ILE A 510 6.59 22.85 -59.05
N PHE A 511 6.92 21.57 -59.20
CA PHE A 511 7.97 21.16 -60.18
C PHE A 511 7.41 20.60 -61.46
N GLU A 512 6.13 20.79 -61.78
CA GLU A 512 5.46 20.29 -62.97
C GLU A 512 5.75 18.81 -63.29
N ALA A 513 5.80 17.98 -62.19
CA ALA A 513 6.13 16.58 -62.26
C ALA A 513 4.89 15.70 -61.99
N SER A 514 4.95 14.41 -62.32
CA SER A 514 3.90 13.47 -61.95
C SER A 514 3.96 13.14 -60.44
N SER A 515 2.81 13.14 -59.75
CA SER A 515 2.70 12.74 -58.36
C SER A 515 2.56 11.23 -58.16
N GLU A 516 2.51 10.45 -59.26
CA GLU A 516 2.27 9.00 -59.19
C GLU A 516 3.50 8.20 -58.74
N LEU A 517 4.71 8.75 -58.97
CA LEU A 517 5.97 8.05 -58.68
C LEU A 517 6.98 8.97 -57.97
N ASP A 518 7.52 8.53 -56.85
CA ASP A 518 8.62 9.22 -56.13
C ASP A 518 9.84 9.51 -57.03
N VAL A 519 10.07 8.67 -58.03
CA VAL A 519 11.19 8.79 -58.95
C VAL A 519 11.07 10.05 -59.84
N ASP A 520 9.87 10.33 -60.37
CA ASP A 520 9.63 11.50 -61.21
C ASP A 520 9.88 12.81 -60.45
N ILE A 521 9.46 12.86 -59.19
CA ILE A 521 9.69 14.04 -58.34
C ILE A 521 11.17 14.19 -57.99
N GLN A 522 11.87 13.10 -57.74
CA GLN A 522 13.31 13.15 -57.48
C GLN A 522 14.08 13.67 -58.69
N ASP A 523 13.71 13.24 -59.88
CA ASP A 523 14.32 13.70 -61.15
C ASP A 523 13.98 15.16 -61.39
N ALA A 524 12.74 15.61 -61.24
CA ALA A 524 12.32 16.98 -61.33
C ALA A 524 13.06 17.91 -60.36
N LEU A 525 13.21 17.51 -59.10
CA LEU A 525 13.99 18.23 -58.06
C LEU A 525 15.47 18.33 -58.47
N ARG A 526 16.01 17.25 -59.01
CA ARG A 526 17.41 17.22 -59.48
C ARG A 526 17.62 18.15 -60.70
N ASP A 527 16.73 18.12 -61.66
CA ASP A 527 16.78 18.96 -62.87
C ASP A 527 16.60 20.41 -62.48
N TRP A 528 15.66 20.76 -61.65
CA TRP A 528 15.50 22.09 -61.10
C TRP A 528 16.78 22.57 -60.38
N TYR A 529 17.36 21.78 -59.47
CA TYR A 529 18.61 22.13 -58.79
C TYR A 529 19.77 22.30 -59.79
N ASN A 530 19.89 21.41 -60.76
CA ASN A 530 20.94 21.50 -61.81
C ASN A 530 20.79 22.74 -62.68
N GLY A 531 19.57 23.18 -62.94
CA GLY A 531 19.25 24.40 -63.69
C GLY A 531 19.57 25.71 -62.96
N LEU A 532 19.80 25.68 -61.63
CA LEU A 532 20.17 26.86 -60.87
C LEU A 532 21.57 27.37 -61.27
N SER A 533 21.75 28.69 -61.31
CA SER A 533 23.08 29.31 -61.47
C SER A 533 23.99 29.03 -60.30
N ASN A 534 25.30 29.11 -60.48
CA ASN A 534 26.26 28.91 -59.40
C ASN A 534 26.02 29.88 -58.20
N THR A 535 25.67 31.14 -58.53
CA THR A 535 25.34 32.16 -57.53
C THR A 535 24.12 31.74 -56.65
N GLN A 536 23.09 31.19 -57.32
CA GLN A 536 21.91 30.69 -56.60
C GLN A 536 22.24 29.45 -55.70
N LYS A 537 23.05 28.53 -56.26
CA LYS A 537 23.52 27.36 -55.52
C LYS A 537 24.38 27.77 -54.33
N ASP A 538 25.25 28.74 -54.48
CA ASP A 538 26.13 29.26 -53.45
C ASP A 538 25.35 30.05 -52.37
N ALA A 539 24.38 30.87 -52.81
CA ALA A 539 23.48 31.58 -51.88
C ALA A 539 22.68 30.61 -50.97
N MET A 540 22.26 29.49 -51.51
CA MET A 540 21.59 28.43 -50.72
C MET A 540 22.55 27.70 -49.76
N GLY A 541 23.85 27.60 -50.09
CA GLY A 541 24.86 26.96 -49.26
C GLY A 541 25.32 27.81 -48.09
N SER A 542 25.19 29.13 -48.15
CA SER A 542 25.64 30.05 -47.09
C SER A 542 24.74 30.06 -45.84
N TYR A 543 23.56 29.53 -45.93
CA TYR A 543 22.61 29.47 -44.79
C TYR A 543 22.92 28.40 -43.73
N HIS A 544 23.78 27.48 -44.03
CA HIS A 544 24.11 26.40 -43.07
C HIS A 544 25.62 26.20 -43.04
N ASN A 545 26.18 26.39 -41.88
CA ASN A 545 27.58 26.11 -41.60
C ASN A 545 27.95 24.72 -42.09
N ASN A 546 28.97 24.72 -42.91
CA ASN A 546 29.94 23.67 -43.09
C ASN A 546 29.55 22.54 -43.96
N ASP A 547 28.92 22.00 -44.56
CA ASP A 547 29.14 20.78 -45.35
C ASP A 547 28.04 20.38 -46.33
N SER A 548 26.98 21.07 -46.39
CA SER A 548 25.99 20.67 -47.39
C SER A 548 25.05 21.80 -47.73
N ARG A 549 25.12 22.20 -48.92
CA ARG A 549 24.08 23.02 -49.54
C ARG A 549 22.73 22.39 -49.25
N PRO A 550 21.77 23.11 -48.64
CA PRO A 550 20.52 22.49 -48.15
C PRO A 550 19.78 21.70 -49.22
N LEU A 551 19.74 22.19 -50.45
CA LEU A 551 19.09 21.54 -51.58
C LEU A 551 19.79 20.26 -52.06
N VAL A 552 21.07 20.11 -51.83
CA VAL A 552 21.77 18.85 -52.13
C VAL A 552 21.36 17.76 -51.14
N LYS A 553 21.09 18.14 -49.89
CA LYS A 553 20.51 17.22 -48.90
C LYS A 553 19.05 16.91 -49.17
N TYR A 554 18.31 17.85 -49.69
CA TYR A 554 16.85 17.75 -49.87
C TYR A 554 16.46 17.56 -51.35
N ASN A 555 17.34 16.98 -52.16
CA ASN A 555 17.11 16.70 -53.57
C ASN A 555 16.28 15.43 -53.82
N SER A 556 15.66 14.90 -52.80
CA SER A 556 14.76 13.76 -52.87
C SER A 556 13.52 14.01 -52.05
N TYR A 557 12.42 13.37 -52.44
CA TYR A 557 11.16 13.42 -51.68
C TYR A 557 11.35 13.01 -50.21
N ALA A 558 12.10 11.95 -49.94
CA ALA A 558 12.36 11.49 -48.60
C ALA A 558 13.04 12.54 -47.70
N ASN A 559 13.98 13.31 -48.27
CA ASN A 559 14.66 14.37 -47.55
C ASN A 559 13.75 15.59 -47.30
N ILE A 560 12.91 15.97 -48.26
CA ILE A 560 11.93 17.05 -48.10
C ILE A 560 10.86 16.64 -47.06
N LYS A 561 10.36 15.41 -47.14
CA LYS A 561 9.43 14.85 -46.18
C LYS A 561 10.00 14.91 -44.75
N GLY A 562 11.25 14.51 -44.56
CA GLY A 562 11.94 14.57 -43.27
C GLY A 562 12.05 16.00 -42.72
N LEU A 563 12.34 16.99 -43.59
CA LEU A 563 12.38 18.40 -43.18
C LEU A 563 11.00 18.93 -42.75
N LEU A 564 9.96 18.60 -43.49
CA LEU A 564 8.60 19.02 -43.20
C LEU A 564 8.11 18.39 -41.89
N TYR A 565 8.35 17.10 -41.68
CA TYR A 565 7.99 16.42 -40.41
C TYR A 565 8.72 16.97 -39.22
N ALA A 566 9.98 17.37 -39.35
CA ALA A 566 10.74 17.98 -38.26
C ALA A 566 10.23 19.37 -37.84
N ARG A 567 9.37 20.00 -38.66
CA ARG A 567 8.79 21.32 -38.39
C ARG A 567 7.32 21.30 -38.03
N LEU A 568 6.69 20.14 -38.06
CA LEU A 568 5.32 19.99 -37.57
C LEU A 568 5.33 20.00 -36.02
N PRO A 569 4.36 20.67 -35.36
CA PRO A 569 4.29 20.80 -33.91
C PRO A 569 4.07 19.46 -33.17
#